data_19abe4f29d2ceea35152f2c71b0baa01
#
_entry.id   19abe4f29d2ceea35152f2c71b0baa01
#
_cell.length_a   1.000
_cell.length_b   1.000
_cell.length_c   1.000
_cell.angle_alpha   90.00
_cell.angle_beta   90.00
_cell.angle_gamma   90.00
#
_symmetry.space_group_name_H-M   'P 1'
#
loop_
_entity.id
_entity.type
_entity.pdbx_description
1 polymer ?
#
loop_
_entity_poly.entity_id
_entity_poly.type
_entity_poly.pdbx_seq_one_letter_code
_entity_poly.pdbx_strand_id
1 'polypeptide(L)'
;MRRILAFFAVLATSAAMASAADGRWRPSPADGFDWQYVAPFDFSRPTSTLNLDAFDADPALIADLRRRGVKPICYVNVGAWEDWRPDRRQFPAAVMGKAYVGWEGERWLDVRRIDLLLPIMRARFRLCRDKGFLAVEPDNIDGFENETGFPISRAEQLRFNRAIAEAAHDLGLSIALKNAPELAAELADVYDFAIAEDCFKWDWCDMLQPFARQNKAVVAIEYPEDGRDPLKHCAEAAALSIQIVVKRRELDSWSRRCR
;
A
#
# COMPACT_ATOMS: atom_id res chain seq x y z
N MET A 1 -23.57 60.18 -37.76
CA MET A 1 -22.48 59.22 -37.73
C MET A 1 -22.55 58.49 -36.37
N ARG A 2 -23.14 57.24 -36.34
CA ARG A 2 -23.26 56.42 -35.17
C ARG A 2 -22.16 55.36 -35.25
N ARG A 3 -21.22 55.33 -34.30
CA ARG A 3 -20.21 54.32 -34.18
C ARG A 3 -20.78 53.13 -33.37
N ILE A 4 -20.85 51.97 -34.02
CA ILE A 4 -21.21 50.68 -33.40
C ILE A 4 -19.92 50.08 -32.84
N LEU A 5 -19.83 49.93 -31.51
CA LEU A 5 -18.79 49.19 -30.83
C LEU A 5 -19.22 47.70 -30.78
N ALA A 6 -18.51 46.83 -31.47
CA ALA A 6 -18.68 45.40 -31.37
C ALA A 6 -17.85 44.86 -30.17
N PHE A 7 -18.53 44.30 -29.17
CA PHE A 7 -17.89 43.56 -28.09
C PHE A 7 -17.64 42.10 -28.57
N PHE A 8 -16.39 41.74 -28.69
CA PHE A 8 -16.00 40.31 -28.85
C PHE A 8 -15.91 39.66 -27.46
N ALA A 9 -16.86 38.79 -27.14
CA ALA A 9 -16.78 37.89 -25.99
C ALA A 9 -15.86 36.73 -26.34
N VAL A 10 -14.70 36.68 -25.70
CA VAL A 10 -13.81 35.51 -25.75
C VAL A 10 -14.34 34.49 -24.76
N LEU A 11 -14.97 33.43 -25.26
CA LEU A 11 -15.31 32.21 -24.51
C LEU A 11 -14.03 31.43 -24.26
N ALA A 12 -13.51 31.50 -23.04
CA ALA A 12 -12.48 30.61 -22.55
C ALA A 12 -13.10 29.25 -22.30
N THR A 13 -12.94 28.29 -23.20
CA THR A 13 -13.26 26.88 -22.98
C THR A 13 -12.18 26.26 -22.09
N SER A 14 -12.49 26.12 -20.81
CA SER A 14 -11.69 25.27 -19.89
C SER A 14 -11.83 23.82 -20.33
N ALA A 15 -10.85 23.30 -21.06
CA ALA A 15 -10.72 21.89 -21.29
C ALA A 15 -10.33 21.22 -19.96
N ALA A 16 -11.31 20.70 -19.23
CA ALA A 16 -11.08 19.74 -18.17
C ALA A 16 -10.42 18.51 -18.84
N MET A 17 -9.12 18.33 -18.62
CA MET A 17 -8.46 17.07 -18.97
C MET A 17 -9.08 16.00 -18.08
N ALA A 18 -10.06 15.25 -18.60
CA ALA A 18 -10.47 14.01 -18.03
C ALA A 18 -9.25 13.08 -18.09
N SER A 19 -8.62 12.81 -16.94
CA SER A 19 -7.64 11.75 -16.79
C SER A 19 -8.34 10.48 -17.27
N ALA A 20 -7.89 9.93 -18.40
CA ALA A 20 -8.37 8.63 -18.86
C ALA A 20 -8.12 7.65 -17.73
N ALA A 21 -9.18 7.03 -17.20
CA ALA A 21 -9.05 5.99 -16.19
C ALA A 21 -8.15 4.90 -16.81
N ASP A 22 -6.98 4.69 -16.20
CA ASP A 22 -5.93 3.78 -16.71
C ASP A 22 -6.32 2.29 -16.63
N GLY A 23 -7.58 1.99 -16.32
CA GLY A 23 -8.15 0.64 -16.23
C GLY A 23 -7.69 -0.17 -15.01
N ARG A 24 -6.82 0.39 -14.14
CA ARG A 24 -6.42 -0.29 -12.90
C ARG A 24 -7.59 -0.36 -11.94
N TRP A 25 -7.75 -1.51 -11.29
CA TRP A 25 -8.64 -1.60 -10.14
C TRP A 25 -8.04 -0.81 -8.97
N ARG A 26 -8.85 -0.04 -8.28
CA ARG A 26 -8.48 0.67 -7.05
C ARG A 26 -9.45 0.26 -5.94
N PRO A 27 -8.94 -0.08 -4.75
CA PRO A 27 -9.80 -0.31 -3.59
C PRO A 27 -10.63 0.94 -3.28
N SER A 28 -11.91 0.73 -3.03
CA SER A 28 -12.83 1.77 -2.55
C SER A 28 -13.04 1.65 -1.03
N PRO A 29 -13.49 2.71 -0.35
CA PRO A 29 -13.86 2.63 1.08
C PRO A 29 -14.94 1.59 1.40
N ALA A 30 -15.72 1.15 0.40
CA ALA A 30 -16.75 0.13 0.55
C ALA A 30 -16.22 -1.31 0.41
N ASP A 31 -15.00 -1.49 -0.09
CA ASP A 31 -14.41 -2.81 -0.25
C ASP A 31 -14.00 -3.38 1.11
N GLY A 32 -14.52 -4.57 1.45
CA GLY A 32 -14.09 -5.27 2.66
C GLY A 32 -12.66 -5.80 2.49
N PHE A 33 -11.83 -5.65 3.51
CA PHE A 33 -10.42 -6.05 3.48
C PHE A 33 -10.15 -7.22 4.42
N ASP A 34 -9.30 -8.17 4.01
CA ASP A 34 -8.68 -9.15 4.90
C ASP A 34 -7.20 -9.35 4.55
N TRP A 35 -6.45 -9.87 5.51
CA TRP A 35 -5.01 -10.02 5.45
C TRP A 35 -4.64 -11.39 6.00
N GLN A 36 -4.06 -12.29 5.18
CA GLN A 36 -3.69 -13.64 5.61
C GLN A 36 -2.35 -14.02 4.97
N TYR A 37 -1.32 -14.18 5.79
CA TYR A 37 0.01 -14.57 5.31
C TYR A 37 0.40 -15.99 5.72
N VAL A 38 -0.30 -16.59 6.68
CA VAL A 38 -0.01 -17.90 7.19
C VAL A 38 -1.19 -18.87 6.97
N ALA A 39 -0.91 -20.02 6.38
CA ALA A 39 -1.89 -21.08 6.21
C ALA A 39 -2.23 -21.76 7.56
N PRO A 40 -3.42 -22.36 7.72
CA PRO A 40 -4.44 -22.53 6.67
C PRO A 40 -5.21 -21.25 6.40
N PHE A 41 -5.39 -20.92 5.13
CA PHE A 41 -6.20 -19.80 4.72
C PHE A 41 -7.70 -20.10 4.87
N ASP A 42 -8.49 -19.11 5.28
CA ASP A 42 -9.95 -19.21 5.37
C ASP A 42 -10.61 -18.16 4.44
N PHE A 43 -11.25 -18.66 3.41
CA PHE A 43 -11.98 -17.84 2.43
C PHE A 43 -13.50 -17.99 2.56
N SER A 44 -13.98 -18.58 3.67
CA SER A 44 -15.43 -18.74 3.94
C SER A 44 -16.10 -17.41 4.32
N ARG A 45 -15.33 -16.48 4.88
CA ARG A 45 -15.82 -15.16 5.24
C ARG A 45 -15.87 -14.25 4.01
N PRO A 46 -17.00 -13.57 3.77
CA PRO A 46 -17.10 -12.65 2.65
C PRO A 46 -16.11 -11.47 2.85
N THR A 47 -15.22 -11.32 1.90
CA THR A 47 -14.37 -10.14 1.75
C THR A 47 -14.26 -9.81 0.28
N SER A 48 -14.20 -8.53 -0.06
CA SER A 48 -13.98 -8.12 -1.45
C SER A 48 -12.50 -7.99 -1.80
N THR A 49 -11.62 -7.84 -0.81
CA THR A 49 -10.17 -7.83 -1.02
C THR A 49 -9.46 -8.74 -0.05
N LEU A 50 -8.39 -9.37 -0.51
CA LEU A 50 -7.54 -10.25 0.30
C LEU A 50 -6.07 -9.98 -0.02
N ASN A 51 -5.30 -9.68 1.02
CA ASN A 51 -3.87 -9.49 0.90
C ASN A 51 -3.12 -10.78 1.23
N LEU A 52 -2.20 -11.17 0.35
CA LEU A 52 -1.41 -12.39 0.42
C LEU A 52 0.05 -12.12 0.02
N ASP A 53 0.98 -12.92 0.53
CA ASP A 53 2.40 -12.81 0.19
C ASP A 53 2.68 -13.14 -1.29
N ALA A 54 3.55 -12.34 -1.91
CA ALA A 54 3.92 -12.47 -3.32
C ALA A 54 4.54 -13.82 -3.69
N PHE A 55 5.39 -14.35 -2.82
CA PHE A 55 6.15 -15.56 -3.10
C PHE A 55 5.38 -16.81 -2.73
N ASP A 56 4.66 -16.80 -1.60
CA ASP A 56 3.99 -17.95 -1.00
C ASP A 56 2.61 -18.23 -1.62
N ALA A 57 1.97 -17.22 -2.20
CA ALA A 57 0.65 -17.40 -2.82
C ALA A 57 0.73 -18.26 -4.11
N ASP A 58 -0.07 -19.34 -4.13
CA ASP A 58 -0.22 -20.18 -5.32
C ASP A 58 -1.01 -19.42 -6.41
N PRO A 59 -0.52 -19.37 -7.67
CA PRO A 59 -1.27 -18.77 -8.78
C PRO A 59 -2.68 -19.36 -8.99
N ALA A 60 -2.87 -20.66 -8.72
CA ALA A 60 -4.18 -21.29 -8.82
C ALA A 60 -5.15 -20.76 -7.77
N LEU A 61 -4.67 -20.49 -6.55
CA LEU A 61 -5.43 -19.83 -5.50
C LEU A 61 -5.84 -18.42 -5.92
N ILE A 62 -4.90 -17.63 -6.46
CA ILE A 62 -5.18 -16.26 -6.91
C ILE A 62 -6.24 -16.27 -8.03
N ALA A 63 -6.14 -17.20 -8.99
CA ALA A 63 -7.13 -17.36 -10.05
C ALA A 63 -8.52 -17.73 -9.48
N ASP A 64 -8.57 -18.59 -8.45
CA ASP A 64 -9.84 -18.97 -7.79
C ASP A 64 -10.48 -17.77 -7.06
N LEU A 65 -9.71 -17.04 -6.29
CA LEU A 65 -10.17 -15.82 -5.61
C LEU A 65 -10.78 -14.84 -6.61
N ARG A 66 -10.12 -14.60 -7.72
CA ARG A 66 -10.62 -13.71 -8.79
C ARG A 66 -11.93 -14.20 -9.41
N ARG A 67 -12.06 -15.52 -9.67
CA ARG A 67 -13.33 -16.09 -10.15
C ARG A 67 -14.48 -15.87 -9.17
N ARG A 68 -14.19 -15.89 -7.88
CA ARG A 68 -15.14 -15.60 -6.79
C ARG A 68 -15.40 -14.12 -6.58
N GLY A 69 -14.79 -13.23 -7.38
CA GLY A 69 -14.95 -11.78 -7.27
C GLY A 69 -14.06 -11.12 -6.23
N VAL A 70 -13.20 -11.87 -5.53
CA VAL A 70 -12.24 -11.32 -4.58
C VAL A 70 -11.08 -10.67 -5.33
N LYS A 71 -10.63 -9.51 -4.88
CA LYS A 71 -9.54 -8.72 -5.46
C LYS A 71 -8.26 -8.97 -4.66
N PRO A 72 -7.30 -9.75 -5.18
CA PRO A 72 -6.07 -10.05 -4.45
C PRO A 72 -5.09 -8.88 -4.49
N ILE A 73 -4.52 -8.56 -3.32
CA ILE A 73 -3.46 -7.59 -3.09
C ILE A 73 -2.19 -8.36 -2.76
N CYS A 74 -1.06 -7.95 -3.30
CA CYS A 74 0.22 -8.63 -3.23
C CYS A 74 1.13 -7.93 -2.21
N TYR A 75 1.46 -8.59 -1.11
CA TYR A 75 2.49 -8.12 -0.20
C TYR A 75 3.89 -8.30 -0.80
N VAL A 76 4.70 -7.26 -0.75
CA VAL A 76 6.10 -7.25 -1.18
C VAL A 76 6.92 -6.35 -0.26
N ASN A 77 7.92 -6.89 0.42
CA ASN A 77 8.88 -6.04 1.12
C ASN A 77 9.77 -5.30 0.09
N VAL A 78 9.82 -3.98 0.15
CA VAL A 78 10.61 -3.14 -0.77
C VAL A 78 11.71 -2.32 -0.08
N GLY A 79 11.58 -2.11 1.24
CA GLY A 79 12.54 -1.34 2.04
C GLY A 79 13.42 -2.20 2.93
N ALA A 80 13.15 -3.51 3.04
CA ALA A 80 14.02 -4.45 3.71
C ALA A 80 14.32 -5.68 2.83
N TRP A 81 15.50 -6.24 3.01
CA TRP A 81 15.94 -7.50 2.46
C TRP A 81 15.57 -8.62 3.43
N GLU A 82 15.14 -9.75 2.88
CA GLU A 82 14.71 -10.93 3.62
C GLU A 82 15.55 -12.13 3.19
N ASP A 83 16.22 -12.83 4.11
CA ASP A 83 17.20 -13.87 3.82
C ASP A 83 16.58 -15.18 3.27
N TRP A 84 15.28 -15.36 3.45
CA TRP A 84 14.52 -16.53 2.99
C TRP A 84 13.94 -16.36 1.58
N ARG A 85 13.94 -15.14 1.01
CA ARG A 85 13.34 -14.92 -0.30
C ARG A 85 14.16 -15.55 -1.44
N PRO A 86 13.50 -16.13 -2.45
CA PRO A 86 14.21 -16.77 -3.57
C PRO A 86 15.17 -15.83 -4.32
N ASP A 87 14.82 -14.54 -4.39
CA ASP A 87 15.56 -13.49 -5.10
C ASP A 87 16.62 -12.78 -4.26
N ARG A 88 16.83 -13.18 -2.99
CA ARG A 88 17.73 -12.51 -2.05
C ARG A 88 19.16 -12.25 -2.58
N ARG A 89 19.63 -13.10 -3.50
CA ARG A 89 20.99 -12.98 -4.08
C ARG A 89 21.09 -11.89 -5.14
N GLN A 90 19.99 -11.31 -5.57
CA GLN A 90 19.99 -10.20 -6.54
C GLN A 90 20.35 -8.87 -5.90
N PHE A 91 20.28 -8.77 -4.58
CA PHE A 91 20.59 -7.54 -3.86
C PHE A 91 22.09 -7.40 -3.67
N PRO A 92 22.72 -6.31 -4.20
CA PRO A 92 24.12 -6.05 -3.98
C PRO A 92 24.45 -5.77 -2.51
N ALA A 93 25.60 -6.21 -2.03
CA ALA A 93 26.04 -5.95 -0.66
C ALA A 93 26.06 -4.44 -0.30
N ALA A 94 26.28 -3.58 -1.28
CA ALA A 94 26.33 -2.12 -1.10
C ALA A 94 24.99 -1.48 -0.66
N VAL A 95 23.86 -2.18 -0.84
CA VAL A 95 22.54 -1.68 -0.41
C VAL A 95 22.07 -2.30 0.92
N MET A 96 22.88 -3.18 1.52
CA MET A 96 22.51 -3.91 2.75
C MET A 96 22.85 -3.08 3.98
N GLY A 97 21.82 -2.65 4.72
CA GLY A 97 21.93 -1.87 5.94
C GLY A 97 22.02 -2.68 7.23
N LYS A 98 21.60 -2.06 8.34
CA LYS A 98 21.49 -2.71 9.66
C LYS A 98 20.45 -3.82 9.64
N ALA A 99 20.57 -4.76 10.57
CA ALA A 99 19.50 -5.72 10.85
C ALA A 99 18.21 -4.97 11.24
N TYR A 100 17.07 -5.47 10.78
CA TYR A 100 15.78 -4.94 11.16
C TYR A 100 15.41 -5.47 12.56
N VAL A 101 15.40 -4.59 13.55
CA VAL A 101 15.13 -4.99 14.94
C VAL A 101 13.71 -5.54 15.08
N GLY A 102 13.60 -6.74 15.67
CA GLY A 102 12.32 -7.44 15.83
C GLY A 102 11.97 -8.42 14.70
N TRP A 103 12.74 -8.40 13.59
CA TRP A 103 12.52 -9.28 12.45
C TRP A 103 13.82 -10.01 12.09
N GLU A 104 13.97 -11.21 12.62
CA GLU A 104 15.16 -12.04 12.36
C GLU A 104 15.24 -12.40 10.86
N GLY A 105 16.43 -12.28 10.29
CA GLY A 105 16.66 -12.54 8.86
C GLY A 105 16.40 -11.32 7.96
N GLU A 106 15.92 -10.19 8.52
CA GLU A 106 15.70 -8.97 7.74
C GLU A 106 16.79 -7.92 7.95
N ARG A 107 17.05 -7.15 6.90
CA ARG A 107 17.97 -6.01 6.92
C ARG A 107 17.40 -4.85 6.11
N TRP A 108 17.52 -3.65 6.63
CA TRP A 108 17.15 -2.44 5.90
C TRP A 108 17.91 -2.30 4.59
N LEU A 109 17.27 -1.70 3.60
CA LEU A 109 17.86 -1.39 2.30
C LEU A 109 18.19 0.09 2.17
N ASP A 110 19.28 0.41 1.44
CA ASP A 110 19.59 1.78 1.04
C ASP A 110 18.70 2.24 -0.12
N VAL A 111 17.51 2.71 0.21
CA VAL A 111 16.51 3.16 -0.78
C VAL A 111 16.98 4.37 -1.61
N ARG A 112 18.09 5.02 -1.27
CA ARG A 112 18.72 6.05 -2.08
C ARG A 112 19.27 5.49 -3.40
N ARG A 113 19.59 4.19 -3.41
CA ARG A 113 20.11 3.47 -4.57
C ARG A 113 18.98 2.90 -5.43
N ILE A 114 18.13 3.81 -5.91
CA ILE A 114 17.03 3.49 -6.81
C ILE A 114 17.53 2.74 -8.06
N ASP A 115 18.70 3.12 -8.56
CA ASP A 115 19.37 2.49 -9.69
C ASP A 115 19.58 0.97 -9.52
N LEU A 116 19.86 0.52 -8.29
CA LEU A 116 20.08 -0.88 -7.96
C LEU A 116 18.79 -1.60 -7.53
N LEU A 117 17.93 -0.93 -6.78
CA LEU A 117 16.75 -1.56 -6.18
C LEU A 117 15.54 -1.63 -7.13
N LEU A 118 15.31 -0.58 -7.94
CA LEU A 118 14.11 -0.52 -8.77
C LEU A 118 13.99 -1.67 -9.78
N PRO A 119 15.07 -2.16 -10.43
CA PRO A 119 14.98 -3.34 -11.29
C PRO A 119 14.50 -4.60 -10.55
N ILE A 120 14.94 -4.79 -9.29
CA ILE A 120 14.54 -5.92 -8.45
C ILE A 120 13.07 -5.77 -8.05
N MET A 121 12.65 -4.58 -7.60
CA MET A 121 11.26 -4.30 -7.24
C MET A 121 10.31 -4.45 -8.44
N ARG A 122 10.71 -4.00 -9.62
CA ARG A 122 9.94 -4.25 -10.86
C ARG A 122 9.81 -5.74 -11.17
N ALA A 123 10.81 -6.56 -10.86
CA ALA A 123 10.71 -8.01 -11.02
C ALA A 123 9.72 -8.63 -10.01
N ARG A 124 9.74 -8.21 -8.74
CA ARG A 124 8.76 -8.60 -7.71
C ARG A 124 7.33 -8.17 -8.10
N PHE A 125 7.15 -6.96 -8.60
CA PHE A 125 5.82 -6.49 -9.04
C PHE A 125 5.33 -7.23 -10.30
N ARG A 126 6.23 -7.62 -11.22
CA ARG A 126 5.88 -8.51 -12.33
C ARG A 126 5.43 -9.88 -11.84
N LEU A 127 6.09 -10.44 -10.84
CA LEU A 127 5.66 -11.69 -10.20
C LEU A 127 4.21 -11.56 -9.67
N CYS A 128 3.88 -10.47 -8.98
CA CYS A 128 2.53 -10.20 -8.51
C CYS A 128 1.53 -10.15 -9.68
N ARG A 129 1.82 -9.34 -10.71
CA ARG A 129 0.96 -9.23 -11.89
C ARG A 129 0.76 -10.58 -12.58
N ASP A 130 1.82 -11.34 -12.77
CA ASP A 130 1.81 -12.60 -13.52
C ASP A 130 1.07 -13.70 -12.75
N LYS A 131 1.07 -13.65 -11.41
CA LYS A 131 0.20 -14.47 -10.55
C LYS A 131 -1.26 -14.03 -10.59
N GLY A 132 -1.57 -12.82 -11.06
CA GLY A 132 -2.94 -12.31 -11.20
C GLY A 132 -3.40 -11.38 -10.09
N PHE A 133 -2.50 -10.87 -9.26
CA PHE A 133 -2.82 -9.82 -8.29
C PHE A 133 -3.22 -8.52 -9.00
N LEU A 134 -3.97 -7.67 -8.31
CA LEU A 134 -4.50 -6.41 -8.85
C LEU A 134 -3.86 -5.17 -8.22
N ALA A 135 -3.23 -5.35 -7.07
CA ALA A 135 -2.55 -4.29 -6.35
C ALA A 135 -1.32 -4.85 -5.63
N VAL A 136 -0.43 -3.96 -5.19
CA VAL A 136 0.70 -4.29 -4.32
C VAL A 136 0.61 -3.51 -3.01
N GLU A 137 1.03 -4.15 -1.93
CA GLU A 137 1.37 -3.55 -0.66
C GLU A 137 2.90 -3.58 -0.52
N PRO A 138 3.58 -2.44 -0.74
CA PRO A 138 5.02 -2.34 -0.58
C PRO A 138 5.36 -2.05 0.88
N ASP A 139 6.01 -2.97 1.55
CA ASP A 139 6.37 -2.80 2.97
C ASP A 139 7.71 -2.09 3.16
N ASN A 140 7.89 -1.47 4.34
CA ASN A 140 9.10 -0.78 4.78
C ASN A 140 9.47 0.44 3.91
N ILE A 141 8.48 1.29 3.65
CA ILE A 141 8.64 2.52 2.83
C ILE A 141 8.86 3.78 3.67
N ASP A 142 9.31 3.62 4.90
CA ASP A 142 9.51 4.63 5.94
C ASP A 142 10.94 4.63 6.53
N GLY A 143 11.90 4.10 5.80
CA GLY A 143 13.29 3.93 6.26
C GLY A 143 13.94 5.21 6.80
N PHE A 144 13.47 6.39 6.39
CA PHE A 144 13.99 7.69 6.85
C PHE A 144 13.70 7.97 8.34
N GLU A 145 12.69 7.31 8.92
CA GLU A 145 12.36 7.36 10.35
C GLU A 145 13.06 6.26 11.16
N ASN A 146 13.83 5.41 10.50
CA ASN A 146 14.36 4.18 11.08
C ASN A 146 15.88 4.14 11.11
N GLU A 147 16.46 3.35 12.03
CA GLU A 147 17.89 3.12 12.17
C GLU A 147 18.42 2.15 11.09
N THR A 148 18.29 2.53 9.83
CA THR A 148 18.64 1.69 8.67
C THR A 148 20.14 1.43 8.50
N GLY A 149 20.99 2.25 9.11
CA GLY A 149 22.45 2.27 8.86
C GLY A 149 22.86 3.20 7.72
N PHE A 150 21.88 3.87 7.09
CA PHE A 150 22.08 4.86 6.04
C PHE A 150 21.42 6.18 6.42
N PRO A 151 22.03 7.33 6.09
CA PRO A 151 21.42 8.64 6.33
C PRO A 151 20.36 8.93 5.24
N ILE A 152 19.25 8.21 5.29
CA ILE A 152 18.13 8.39 4.35
C ILE A 152 17.36 9.64 4.74
N SER A 153 17.35 10.63 3.88
CA SER A 153 16.54 11.82 4.08
C SER A 153 15.09 11.56 3.65
N ARG A 154 14.15 12.32 4.23
CA ARG A 154 12.73 12.30 3.82
C ARG A 154 12.54 12.51 2.31
N ALA A 155 13.34 13.39 1.70
CA ALA A 155 13.28 13.65 0.26
C ALA A 155 13.75 12.44 -0.58
N GLU A 156 14.73 11.69 -0.09
CA GLU A 156 15.22 10.46 -0.75
C GLU A 156 14.19 9.34 -0.63
N GLN A 157 13.55 9.19 0.53
CA GLN A 157 12.45 8.25 0.72
C GLN A 157 11.29 8.58 -0.22
N LEU A 158 10.87 9.84 -0.31
CA LEU A 158 9.82 10.27 -1.24
C LEU A 158 10.15 9.95 -2.70
N ARG A 159 11.40 10.15 -3.12
CA ARG A 159 11.82 9.79 -4.49
C ARG A 159 11.72 8.29 -4.74
N PHE A 160 12.16 7.47 -3.78
CA PHE A 160 12.04 6.02 -3.89
C PHE A 160 10.57 5.59 -3.93
N ASN A 161 9.74 6.10 -3.02
CA ASN A 161 8.32 5.76 -2.95
C ASN A 161 7.57 6.14 -4.23
N ARG A 162 7.88 7.29 -4.85
CA ARG A 162 7.32 7.67 -6.16
C ARG A 162 7.78 6.73 -7.27
N ALA A 163 9.06 6.33 -7.28
CA ALA A 163 9.59 5.43 -8.30
C ALA A 163 8.98 4.03 -8.24
N ILE A 164 8.72 3.49 -7.03
CA ILE A 164 8.05 2.19 -6.91
C ILE A 164 6.56 2.29 -7.26
N ALA A 165 5.90 3.41 -6.96
CA ALA A 165 4.51 3.63 -7.37
C ALA A 165 4.38 3.67 -8.89
N GLU A 166 5.24 4.40 -9.58
CA GLU A 166 5.30 4.40 -11.05
C GLU A 166 5.56 3.00 -11.60
N ALA A 167 6.49 2.25 -10.99
CA ALA A 167 6.79 0.88 -11.40
C ALA A 167 5.59 -0.09 -11.27
N ALA A 168 4.77 0.07 -10.23
CA ALA A 168 3.54 -0.70 -10.06
C ALA A 168 2.48 -0.29 -11.10
N HIS A 169 2.31 1.01 -11.30
CA HIS A 169 1.36 1.58 -12.26
C HIS A 169 1.67 1.18 -13.70
N ASP A 170 2.94 1.18 -14.12
CA ASP A 170 3.40 0.70 -15.44
C ASP A 170 3.00 -0.76 -15.69
N LEU A 171 2.80 -1.54 -14.64
CA LEU A 171 2.39 -2.94 -14.71
C LEU A 171 0.87 -3.13 -14.58
N GLY A 172 0.11 -2.04 -14.46
CA GLY A 172 -1.34 -2.08 -14.27
C GLY A 172 -1.77 -2.47 -12.86
N LEU A 173 -0.86 -2.39 -11.87
CA LEU A 173 -1.13 -2.67 -10.46
C LEU A 173 -1.42 -1.38 -9.72
N SER A 174 -2.42 -1.37 -8.86
CA SER A 174 -2.57 -0.33 -7.83
C SER A 174 -1.54 -0.53 -6.71
N ILE A 175 -1.31 0.51 -5.91
CA ILE A 175 -0.29 0.48 -4.86
C ILE A 175 -0.79 1.11 -3.56
N ALA A 176 -0.51 0.46 -2.42
CA ALA A 176 -0.83 0.95 -1.08
C ALA A 176 0.28 1.82 -0.51
N LEU A 177 -0.06 2.93 0.16
CA LEU A 177 0.83 3.50 1.16
C LEU A 177 0.78 2.60 2.40
N LYS A 178 1.88 1.90 2.71
CA LYS A 178 2.00 1.09 3.92
C LYS A 178 2.64 1.92 5.02
N ASN A 179 1.93 2.10 6.13
CA ASN A 179 2.40 2.94 7.23
C ASN A 179 2.82 4.35 6.73
N ALA A 180 3.97 4.88 7.11
CA ALA A 180 4.57 6.14 6.61
C ALA A 180 3.61 7.37 6.63
N PRO A 181 2.95 7.65 7.76
CA PRO A 181 1.96 8.74 7.84
C PRO A 181 2.54 10.12 7.52
N GLU A 182 3.81 10.35 7.82
CA GLU A 182 4.52 11.60 7.55
C GLU A 182 4.60 11.92 6.04
N LEU A 183 4.48 10.89 5.20
CA LEU A 183 4.53 11.02 3.74
C LEU A 183 3.15 11.02 3.10
N ALA A 184 2.09 10.83 3.89
CA ALA A 184 0.74 10.62 3.35
C ALA A 184 0.24 11.83 2.54
N ALA A 185 0.53 13.05 2.98
CA ALA A 185 0.08 14.26 2.29
C ALA A 185 0.67 14.40 0.89
N GLU A 186 1.97 14.06 0.70
CA GLU A 186 2.66 14.17 -0.58
C GLU A 186 2.49 12.96 -1.49
N LEU A 187 2.05 11.83 -0.93
CA LEU A 187 1.90 10.57 -1.67
C LEU A 187 0.44 10.23 -1.97
N ALA A 188 -0.53 10.90 -1.32
CA ALA A 188 -1.94 10.62 -1.55
C ALA A 188 -2.38 10.82 -3.00
N ASP A 189 -1.71 11.66 -3.78
CA ASP A 189 -2.01 11.84 -5.21
C ASP A 189 -1.41 10.73 -6.10
N VAL A 190 -0.42 10.00 -5.58
CA VAL A 190 0.32 8.98 -6.33
C VAL A 190 -0.12 7.57 -5.93
N TYR A 191 -0.35 7.32 -4.66
CA TYR A 191 -0.76 6.03 -4.13
C TYR A 191 -2.28 5.86 -4.21
N ASP A 192 -2.76 4.65 -4.44
CA ASP A 192 -4.17 4.39 -4.73
C ASP A 192 -5.02 4.15 -3.48
N PHE A 193 -4.42 3.69 -2.38
CA PHE A 193 -5.04 3.43 -1.08
C PHE A 193 -3.99 3.41 0.04
N ALA A 194 -4.40 3.23 1.29
CA ALA A 194 -3.48 3.15 2.43
C ALA A 194 -3.78 1.95 3.34
N ILE A 195 -2.72 1.35 3.88
CA ILE A 195 -2.77 0.30 4.91
C ILE A 195 -1.88 0.76 6.06
N ALA A 196 -2.43 0.76 7.27
CA ALA A 196 -1.76 1.18 8.49
C ALA A 196 -1.81 0.06 9.53
N GLU A 197 -0.78 -0.07 10.35
CA GLU A 197 -0.74 -0.99 11.48
C GLU A 197 -0.69 -0.22 12.79
N ASP A 198 -1.53 -0.63 13.74
CA ASP A 198 -1.59 -0.06 15.08
C ASP A 198 -1.78 1.48 15.12
N CYS A 199 -2.38 2.09 14.07
CA CYS A 199 -2.48 3.55 14.01
C CYS A 199 -3.44 4.13 15.06
N PHE A 200 -4.49 3.41 15.47
CA PHE A 200 -5.33 3.78 16.61
C PHE A 200 -4.64 3.51 17.94
N LYS A 201 -3.73 2.55 17.99
CA LYS A 201 -2.89 2.29 19.16
C LYS A 201 -1.98 3.46 19.48
N TRP A 202 -1.38 4.04 18.44
CA TRP A 202 -0.36 5.07 18.53
C TRP A 202 -0.87 6.47 18.17
N ASP A 203 -2.19 6.62 17.98
CA ASP A 203 -2.88 7.91 17.80
C ASP A 203 -2.38 8.73 16.60
N TRP A 204 -2.24 8.07 15.42
CA TRP A 204 -1.82 8.72 14.19
C TRP A 204 -2.69 8.41 12.96
N CYS A 205 -3.84 7.73 13.13
CA CYS A 205 -4.72 7.39 12.01
C CYS A 205 -5.23 8.61 11.23
N ASP A 206 -5.39 9.75 11.90
CA ASP A 206 -5.84 11.01 11.29
C ASP A 206 -4.86 11.56 10.25
N MET A 207 -3.57 11.21 10.34
CA MET A 207 -2.55 11.57 9.34
C MET A 207 -2.82 10.96 7.97
N LEU A 208 -3.66 9.92 7.88
CA LEU A 208 -4.07 9.29 6.63
C LEU A 208 -5.27 9.96 5.95
N GLN A 209 -5.81 11.04 6.53
CA GLN A 209 -6.91 11.83 5.97
C GLN A 209 -6.70 12.33 4.53
N PRO A 210 -5.47 12.59 4.04
CA PRO A 210 -5.26 12.91 2.63
C PRO A 210 -5.79 11.83 1.65
N PHE A 211 -5.79 10.56 2.04
CA PHE A 211 -6.39 9.46 1.27
C PHE A 211 -7.91 9.45 1.38
N ALA A 212 -8.44 9.50 2.59
CA ALA A 212 -9.89 9.48 2.84
C ALA A 212 -10.63 10.64 2.14
N ARG A 213 -10.05 11.85 2.14
CA ARG A 213 -10.61 13.04 1.45
C ARG A 213 -10.64 12.88 -0.08
N GLN A 214 -9.81 11.99 -0.65
CA GLN A 214 -9.82 11.63 -2.06
C GLN A 214 -10.72 10.42 -2.34
N ASN A 215 -11.53 9.98 -1.38
CA ASN A 215 -12.37 8.78 -1.47
C ASN A 215 -11.57 7.51 -1.77
N LYS A 216 -10.34 7.42 -1.29
CA LYS A 216 -9.49 6.24 -1.36
C LYS A 216 -9.67 5.37 -0.12
N ALA A 217 -9.56 4.06 -0.26
CA ALA A 217 -9.64 3.15 0.87
C ALA A 217 -8.49 3.39 1.85
N VAL A 218 -8.80 3.44 3.13
CA VAL A 218 -7.84 3.45 4.24
C VAL A 218 -8.20 2.31 5.18
N VAL A 219 -7.25 1.41 5.41
CA VAL A 219 -7.43 0.23 6.26
C VAL A 219 -6.45 0.29 7.42
N ALA A 220 -6.97 0.25 8.64
CA ALA A 220 -6.20 0.12 9.87
C ALA A 220 -6.23 -1.35 10.33
N ILE A 221 -5.07 -1.97 10.36
CA ILE A 221 -4.86 -3.29 10.96
C ILE A 221 -4.47 -3.06 12.41
N GLU A 222 -5.28 -3.57 13.32
CA GLU A 222 -5.07 -3.40 14.75
C GLU A 222 -4.90 -4.75 15.42
N TYR A 223 -4.07 -4.80 16.46
CA TYR A 223 -3.72 -6.02 17.16
C TYR A 223 -4.19 -5.99 18.62
N PRO A 224 -4.83 -7.08 19.12
CA PRO A 224 -5.41 -7.12 20.46
C PRO A 224 -4.44 -7.64 21.55
N GLU A 225 -3.16 -7.95 21.23
CA GLU A 225 -2.25 -8.71 22.10
C GLU A 225 -1.98 -8.02 23.46
N ASP A 226 -2.09 -6.70 23.52
CA ASP A 226 -1.86 -5.95 24.78
C ASP A 226 -3.10 -5.90 25.69
N GLY A 227 -4.07 -6.79 25.47
CA GLY A 227 -5.32 -6.82 26.22
C GLY A 227 -6.28 -5.68 25.90
N ARG A 228 -6.00 -4.90 24.85
CA ARG A 228 -6.87 -3.84 24.34
C ARG A 228 -7.94 -4.43 23.41
N ASP A 229 -9.12 -3.81 23.41
CA ASP A 229 -10.09 -4.07 22.36
C ASP A 229 -10.00 -2.97 21.28
N PRO A 230 -9.38 -3.24 20.11
CA PRO A 230 -9.29 -2.25 19.04
C PRO A 230 -10.66 -1.81 18.50
N LEU A 231 -11.71 -2.62 18.67
CA LEU A 231 -13.06 -2.29 18.19
C LEU A 231 -13.71 -1.15 18.97
N LYS A 232 -13.15 -0.74 20.12
CA LYS A 232 -13.58 0.49 20.82
C LYS A 232 -13.46 1.74 19.93
N HIS A 233 -12.57 1.73 18.94
CA HIS A 233 -12.33 2.83 18.00
C HIS A 233 -13.26 2.81 16.78
N CYS A 234 -14.25 1.89 16.69
CA CYS A 234 -15.12 1.80 15.50
C CYS A 234 -15.86 3.11 15.16
N ALA A 235 -16.33 3.85 16.16
CA ALA A 235 -17.03 5.12 15.92
C ALA A 235 -16.08 6.21 15.40
N GLU A 236 -14.89 6.28 15.95
CA GLU A 236 -13.81 7.17 15.52
C GLU A 236 -13.36 6.84 14.08
N ALA A 237 -13.10 5.57 13.81
CA ALA A 237 -12.70 5.08 12.49
C ALA A 237 -13.76 5.42 11.43
N ALA A 238 -15.05 5.25 11.75
CA ALA A 238 -16.13 5.64 10.86
C ALA A 238 -16.14 7.15 10.57
N ALA A 239 -15.90 7.99 11.59
CA ALA A 239 -15.79 9.44 11.41
C ALA A 239 -14.59 9.84 10.55
N LEU A 240 -13.49 9.09 10.60
CA LEU A 240 -12.31 9.27 9.78
C LEU A 240 -12.39 8.59 8.41
N SER A 241 -13.46 7.86 8.10
CA SER A 241 -13.59 7.02 6.89
C SER A 241 -12.48 5.97 6.77
N ILE A 242 -12.10 5.36 7.90
CA ILE A 242 -11.08 4.31 8.01
C ILE A 242 -11.76 2.98 8.37
N GLN A 243 -11.35 1.90 7.72
CA GLN A 243 -11.80 0.55 8.08
C GLN A 243 -10.86 -0.05 9.12
N ILE A 244 -11.41 -0.59 10.22
CA ILE A 244 -10.62 -1.38 11.16
C ILE A 244 -10.77 -2.87 10.85
N VAL A 245 -9.63 -3.54 10.71
CA VAL A 245 -9.51 -4.99 10.68
C VAL A 245 -8.60 -5.43 11.83
N VAL A 246 -9.15 -6.15 12.79
CA VAL A 246 -8.39 -6.69 13.91
C VAL A 246 -7.81 -8.03 13.51
N LYS A 247 -6.50 -8.17 13.63
CA LYS A 247 -5.74 -9.37 13.30
C LYS A 247 -4.91 -9.83 14.50
N ARG A 248 -4.47 -11.08 14.50
CA ARG A 248 -3.36 -11.53 15.31
C ARG A 248 -2.05 -11.23 14.58
N ARG A 249 -0.94 -11.06 15.31
CA ARG A 249 0.36 -10.75 14.70
C ARG A 249 0.92 -11.88 13.84
N GLU A 250 0.45 -13.12 14.06
CA GLU A 250 0.75 -14.24 13.20
C GLU A 250 0.15 -14.10 11.81
N LEU A 251 -0.80 -13.17 11.60
CA LEU A 251 -1.48 -12.90 10.33
C LEU A 251 -2.12 -14.16 9.73
N ASP A 252 -2.68 -14.99 10.62
CA ASP A 252 -3.47 -16.17 10.28
C ASP A 252 -4.85 -15.79 9.70
N SER A 253 -5.73 -16.76 9.52
CA SER A 253 -7.08 -16.52 9.00
C SER A 253 -8.04 -15.85 10.00
N TRP A 254 -7.69 -15.71 11.28
CA TRP A 254 -8.54 -15.06 12.26
C TRP A 254 -8.64 -13.55 12.01
N SER A 255 -9.85 -12.98 12.02
CA SER A 255 -10.06 -11.54 11.98
C SER A 255 -11.38 -11.11 12.64
N ARG A 256 -11.43 -9.88 13.12
CA ARG A 256 -12.63 -9.16 13.56
C ARG A 256 -12.69 -7.80 12.88
N ARG A 257 -13.89 -7.25 12.74
CA ARG A 257 -14.11 -5.95 12.07
C ARG A 257 -15.16 -5.15 12.81
N CYS A 258 -15.19 -3.85 12.60
CA CYS A 258 -16.33 -3.02 12.95
C CYS A 258 -17.58 -3.48 12.19
N ARG A 259 -18.73 -3.39 12.83
CA ARG A 259 -20.04 -3.75 12.24
C ARG A 259 -20.67 -2.55 11.54
#